data_545aac0bccc317f6044344140b3af0a3
#
_entry.id   545aac0bccc317f6044344140b3af0a3
#
_cell.length_a   1.000
_cell.length_b   1.000
_cell.length_c   1.000
_cell.angle_alpha   90.00
_cell.angle_beta   90.00
_cell.angle_gamma   90.00
#
_symmetry.space_group_name_H-M   'P 1'
#
loop_
_entity.id
_entity.type
_entity.pdbx_description
1 polymer ?
#
loop_
_entity_poly.entity_id
_entity_poly.type
_entity_poly.pdbx_seq_one_letter_code
_entity_poly.pdbx_strand_id
1 'polypeptide(L)'
;MTTVTIFKALADETRLRLLRILLHHELSVNELVSILKMGQSRISRHLRVLSDAVVTTFRRDGLWVFYQANQDADVQKFLKTLAPYLDRIPEAPEDTVETNRILEEKNAKTQHFFNSVAENWDNLNKKILGSYDLPKTVCEAIPDNCGLAVDLGCGTGAVLLRMLSRARNVVGVDGSQAMLDICHRRFEELPEAATRISLRIGSLEHLPLRDQEADFASINLVLHHLEVPSEALAEARRILNSRGRLFIS
;
A
#
# COMPACT_ATOMS: atom_id res chain seq x y z
N MET A 1 25.60 -5.93 -19.01
CA MET A 1 26.21 -5.23 -17.86
C MET A 1 27.27 -6.12 -17.22
N THR A 2 28.41 -5.63 -16.76
CA THR A 2 29.47 -6.48 -16.19
C THR A 2 29.34 -6.54 -14.68
N THR A 3 29.64 -7.71 -14.08
CA THR A 3 29.71 -7.91 -12.62
C THR A 3 30.59 -6.85 -11.94
N VAL A 4 31.68 -6.45 -12.58
CA VAL A 4 32.59 -5.40 -12.07
C VAL A 4 31.88 -4.04 -11.89
N THR A 5 30.95 -3.68 -12.77
CA THR A 5 30.18 -2.42 -12.67
C THR A 5 29.31 -2.42 -11.42
N ILE A 6 28.66 -3.56 -11.10
CA ILE A 6 27.85 -3.70 -9.89
C ILE A 6 28.73 -3.54 -8.64
N PHE A 7 29.84 -4.27 -8.55
CA PHE A 7 30.71 -4.17 -7.38
C PHE A 7 31.32 -2.78 -7.19
N LYS A 8 31.70 -2.12 -8.28
CA LYS A 8 32.16 -0.70 -8.22
C LYS A 8 31.03 0.24 -7.73
N ALA A 9 29.80 0.02 -8.16
CA ALA A 9 28.66 0.79 -7.68
C ALA A 9 28.38 0.56 -6.21
N LEU A 10 28.59 -0.65 -5.69
CA LEU A 10 28.38 -1.00 -4.28
C LEU A 10 29.57 -0.63 -3.38
N ALA A 11 30.75 -0.34 -3.90
CA ALA A 11 31.95 0.01 -3.15
C ALA A 11 31.92 1.45 -2.59
N ASP A 12 30.86 1.80 -1.85
CA ASP A 12 30.68 3.08 -1.17
C ASP A 12 29.59 2.95 -0.09
N GLU A 13 29.90 3.40 1.10
CA GLU A 13 29.06 3.26 2.27
C GLU A 13 27.66 3.91 2.11
N THR A 14 27.61 5.14 1.56
CA THR A 14 26.33 5.82 1.31
C THR A 14 25.46 5.04 0.34
N ARG A 15 26.06 4.42 -0.70
CA ARG A 15 25.31 3.62 -1.67
C ARG A 15 24.81 2.30 -1.08
N LEU A 16 25.56 1.69 -0.18
CA LEU A 16 25.11 0.50 0.55
C LEU A 16 23.94 0.84 1.48
N ARG A 17 23.99 1.98 2.21
CA ARG A 17 22.89 2.48 3.04
C ARG A 17 21.63 2.75 2.19
N LEU A 18 21.78 3.48 1.08
CA LEU A 18 20.67 3.73 0.15
C LEU A 18 20.06 2.43 -0.37
N LEU A 19 20.89 1.49 -0.81
CA LEU A 19 20.42 0.20 -1.31
C LEU A 19 19.66 -0.59 -0.24
N ARG A 20 20.17 -0.63 1.00
CA ARG A 20 19.51 -1.29 2.12
C ARG A 20 18.08 -0.77 2.34
N ILE A 21 17.91 0.53 2.36
CA ILE A 21 16.58 1.17 2.53
C ILE A 21 15.68 0.85 1.33
N LEU A 22 16.20 0.97 0.11
CA LEU A 22 15.46 0.77 -1.13
C LEU A 22 15.15 -0.71 -1.44
N LEU A 23 15.74 -1.66 -0.72
CA LEU A 23 15.35 -3.08 -0.80
C LEU A 23 13.92 -3.31 -0.34
N HIS A 24 13.45 -2.53 0.63
CA HIS A 24 12.17 -2.70 1.29
C HIS A 24 11.16 -1.61 0.96
N HIS A 25 11.62 -0.41 0.55
CA HIS A 25 10.77 0.76 0.39
C HIS A 25 11.03 1.47 -0.94
N GLU A 26 9.95 1.96 -1.55
CA GLU A 26 10.02 2.92 -2.65
C GLU A 26 9.97 4.33 -2.06
N LEU A 27 11.05 5.12 -2.23
CA LEU A 27 11.21 6.42 -1.61
C LEU A 27 11.64 7.49 -2.61
N SER A 28 11.14 8.70 -2.39
CA SER A 28 11.56 9.88 -3.14
C SER A 28 12.96 10.34 -2.72
N VAL A 29 13.60 11.12 -3.58
CA VAL A 29 14.92 11.74 -3.27
C VAL A 29 14.85 12.55 -1.97
N ASN A 30 13.76 13.29 -1.73
CA ASN A 30 13.61 14.12 -0.53
C ASN A 30 13.48 13.29 0.75
N GLU A 31 12.75 12.17 0.70
CA GLU A 31 12.67 11.23 1.83
C GLU A 31 14.04 10.64 2.14
N LEU A 32 14.80 10.20 1.13
CA LEU A 32 16.16 9.70 1.31
C LEU A 32 17.14 10.75 1.85
N VAL A 33 16.98 12.02 1.44
CA VAL A 33 17.70 13.17 2.00
C VAL A 33 17.44 13.31 3.50
N SER A 34 16.17 13.18 3.90
CA SER A 34 15.76 13.29 5.31
C SER A 34 16.28 12.10 6.13
N ILE A 35 16.17 10.86 5.61
CA ILE A 35 16.63 9.66 6.30
C ILE A 35 18.16 9.69 6.52
N LEU A 36 18.92 9.92 5.46
CA LEU A 36 20.38 9.88 5.54
C LEU A 36 21.00 11.18 6.07
N LYS A 37 20.19 12.24 6.25
CA LYS A 37 20.62 13.59 6.69
C LYS A 37 21.75 14.15 5.81
N MET A 38 21.64 13.94 4.50
CA MET A 38 22.63 14.33 3.50
C MET A 38 22.03 15.31 2.48
N GLY A 39 22.87 16.13 1.86
CA GLY A 39 22.42 17.07 0.82
C GLY A 39 21.88 16.37 -0.44
N GLN A 40 20.82 16.92 -1.02
CA GLN A 40 20.11 16.38 -2.19
C GLN A 40 21.02 16.05 -3.37
N SER A 41 21.97 16.94 -3.71
CA SER A 41 22.90 16.73 -4.81
C SER A 41 23.79 15.51 -4.61
N ARG A 42 24.18 15.23 -3.35
CA ARG A 42 24.97 14.06 -2.98
C ARG A 42 24.14 12.79 -3.12
N ILE A 43 22.95 12.76 -2.56
CA ILE A 43 22.01 11.62 -2.68
C ILE A 43 21.70 11.32 -4.15
N SER A 44 21.33 12.33 -4.93
CA SER A 44 21.00 12.15 -6.37
C SER A 44 22.17 11.57 -7.17
N ARG A 45 23.43 11.95 -6.84
CA ARG A 45 24.64 11.39 -7.48
C ARG A 45 24.80 9.90 -7.14
N HIS A 46 24.63 9.51 -5.88
CA HIS A 46 24.73 8.12 -5.47
C HIS A 46 23.61 7.26 -6.07
N LEU A 47 22.38 7.77 -6.10
CA LEU A 47 21.23 7.10 -6.74
C LEU A 47 21.46 6.88 -8.24
N ARG A 48 22.03 7.89 -8.92
CA ARG A 48 22.38 7.74 -10.34
C ARG A 48 23.39 6.62 -10.57
N VAL A 49 24.45 6.52 -9.75
CA VAL A 49 25.43 5.44 -9.85
C VAL A 49 24.78 4.07 -9.63
N LEU A 50 23.87 3.93 -8.68
CA LEU A 50 23.13 2.68 -8.43
C LEU A 50 22.20 2.33 -9.61
N SER A 51 21.52 3.32 -10.20
CA SER A 51 20.62 3.13 -11.34
C SER A 51 21.39 2.80 -12.63
N ASP A 52 22.51 3.49 -12.87
CA ASP A 52 23.40 3.19 -14.02
C ASP A 52 23.98 1.76 -13.90
N ALA A 53 24.14 1.27 -12.65
CA ALA A 53 24.52 -0.10 -12.34
C ALA A 53 23.33 -1.09 -12.31
N VAL A 54 22.12 -0.67 -12.66
CA VAL A 54 20.88 -1.47 -12.69
C VAL A 54 20.56 -2.16 -11.36
N VAL A 55 21.12 -1.65 -10.26
CA VAL A 55 20.87 -2.14 -8.90
C VAL A 55 19.58 -1.55 -8.36
N THR A 56 19.26 -0.31 -8.76
CA THR A 56 18.00 0.37 -8.45
C THR A 56 17.30 0.78 -9.73
N THR A 57 15.98 0.93 -9.65
CA THR A 57 15.12 1.54 -10.68
C THR A 57 14.46 2.80 -10.12
N PHE A 58 13.92 3.61 -11.01
CA PHE A 58 13.15 4.78 -10.62
C PHE A 58 11.92 4.95 -11.50
N ARG A 59 10.89 5.59 -10.95
CA ARG A 59 9.75 6.12 -11.69
C ARG A 59 9.56 7.61 -11.40
N ARG A 60 8.91 8.29 -12.32
CA ARG A 60 8.52 9.69 -12.14
C ARG A 60 7.02 9.78 -11.91
N ASP A 61 6.65 10.63 -10.95
CA ASP A 61 5.27 10.96 -10.66
C ASP A 61 5.17 12.48 -10.47
N GLY A 62 4.69 13.16 -11.51
CA GLY A 62 4.72 14.61 -11.56
C GLY A 62 6.14 15.18 -11.41
N LEU A 63 6.34 15.97 -10.35
CA LEU A 63 7.64 16.58 -10.02
C LEU A 63 8.54 15.67 -9.16
N TRP A 64 8.04 14.53 -8.73
CA TRP A 64 8.74 13.62 -7.83
C TRP A 64 9.41 12.47 -8.59
N VAL A 65 10.56 12.04 -8.09
CA VAL A 65 11.27 10.85 -8.58
C VAL A 65 11.41 9.89 -7.42
N PHE A 66 10.81 8.72 -7.57
CA PHE A 66 10.83 7.64 -6.59
C PHE A 66 11.82 6.56 -7.03
N TYR A 67 12.60 6.06 -6.09
CA TYR A 67 13.60 5.01 -6.30
C TYR A 67 13.24 3.77 -5.48
N GLN A 68 13.55 2.60 -6.03
CA GLN A 68 13.46 1.31 -5.36
C GLN A 68 14.56 0.38 -5.84
N ALA A 69 14.84 -0.70 -5.12
CA ALA A 69 15.70 -1.77 -5.64
C ALA A 69 15.10 -2.36 -6.91
N ASN A 70 15.95 -2.74 -7.85
CA ASN A 70 15.50 -3.32 -9.12
C ASN A 70 14.77 -4.64 -8.87
N GLN A 71 13.58 -4.81 -9.46
CA GLN A 71 12.69 -5.95 -9.28
C GLN A 71 12.93 -7.09 -10.29
N ASP A 72 13.93 -6.95 -11.17
CA ASP A 72 14.35 -8.04 -12.06
C ASP A 72 14.77 -9.27 -11.25
N ALA A 73 14.34 -10.47 -11.68
CA ALA A 73 14.49 -11.70 -10.92
C ALA A 73 15.96 -12.06 -10.61
N ASP A 74 16.87 -11.84 -11.56
CA ASP A 74 18.30 -12.14 -11.39
C ASP A 74 18.96 -11.12 -10.44
N VAL A 75 18.59 -9.85 -10.56
CA VAL A 75 19.05 -8.78 -9.66
C VAL A 75 18.53 -9.04 -8.25
N GLN A 76 17.25 -9.36 -8.08
CA GLN A 76 16.66 -9.68 -6.78
C GLN A 76 17.33 -10.88 -6.11
N LYS A 77 17.69 -11.92 -6.84
CA LYS A 77 18.43 -13.06 -6.30
C LYS A 77 19.78 -12.63 -5.73
N PHE A 78 20.51 -11.77 -6.44
CA PHE A 78 21.76 -11.19 -5.97
C PHE A 78 21.55 -10.31 -4.73
N LEU A 79 20.57 -9.42 -4.76
CA LEU A 79 20.26 -8.49 -3.67
C LEU A 79 19.83 -9.20 -2.39
N LYS A 80 19.04 -10.28 -2.49
CA LYS A 80 18.67 -11.13 -1.35
C LYS A 80 19.90 -11.78 -0.69
N THR A 81 20.90 -12.15 -1.48
CA THR A 81 22.16 -12.68 -0.95
C THR A 81 22.97 -11.60 -0.24
N LEU A 82 22.89 -10.35 -0.70
CA LEU A 82 23.61 -9.22 -0.14
C LEU A 82 22.95 -8.65 1.14
N ALA A 83 21.63 -8.73 1.26
CA ALA A 83 20.85 -8.12 2.34
C ALA A 83 21.41 -8.37 3.75
N PRO A 84 21.79 -9.62 4.16
CA PRO A 84 22.33 -9.85 5.50
C PRO A 84 23.66 -9.13 5.79
N TYR A 85 24.38 -8.74 4.77
CA TYR A 85 25.63 -7.95 4.92
C TYR A 85 25.32 -6.46 5.03
N LEU A 86 24.28 -5.97 4.35
CA LEU A 86 23.81 -4.60 4.45
C LEU A 86 23.27 -4.30 5.85
N ASP A 87 22.65 -5.26 6.52
CA ASP A 87 22.16 -5.11 7.90
C ASP A 87 23.28 -4.99 8.95
N ARG A 88 24.53 -5.26 8.57
CA ARG A 88 25.69 -5.11 9.44
C ARG A 88 26.38 -3.75 9.33
N ILE A 89 25.88 -2.87 8.48
CA ILE A 89 26.40 -1.48 8.36
C ILE A 89 26.16 -0.76 9.70
N PRO A 90 27.15 -0.05 10.26
CA PRO A 90 27.02 0.58 11.56
C PRO A 90 25.81 1.52 11.68
N GLU A 91 25.47 2.25 10.63
CA GLU A 91 24.35 3.19 10.57
C GLU A 91 22.99 2.52 10.31
N ALA A 92 22.95 1.22 10.04
CA ALA A 92 21.72 0.51 9.72
C ALA A 92 20.59 0.66 10.75
N PRO A 93 20.87 0.63 12.08
CA PRO A 93 19.82 0.85 13.08
C PRO A 93 19.23 2.27 13.04
N GLU A 94 20.09 3.29 12.90
CA GLU A 94 19.65 4.69 12.82
C GLU A 94 18.82 4.94 11.55
N ASP A 95 19.30 4.43 10.43
CA ASP A 95 18.58 4.51 9.14
C ASP A 95 17.20 3.84 9.22
N THR A 96 17.10 2.72 9.93
CA THR A 96 15.80 2.04 10.12
C THR A 96 14.84 2.89 10.94
N VAL A 97 15.30 3.48 12.04
CA VAL A 97 14.49 4.37 12.88
C VAL A 97 13.99 5.58 12.08
N GLU A 98 14.88 6.23 11.34
CA GLU A 98 14.52 7.41 10.53
C GLU A 98 13.60 7.04 9.36
N THR A 99 13.81 5.88 8.73
CA THR A 99 12.91 5.35 7.69
C THR A 99 11.51 5.16 8.25
N ASN A 100 11.36 4.44 9.35
CA ASN A 100 10.06 4.21 9.99
C ASN A 100 9.37 5.52 10.36
N ARG A 101 10.11 6.48 10.93
CA ARG A 101 9.57 7.80 11.25
C ARG A 101 9.01 8.53 10.02
N ILE A 102 9.74 8.53 8.91
CA ILE A 102 9.29 9.16 7.65
C ILE A 102 8.05 8.47 7.10
N LEU A 103 8.01 7.13 7.16
CA LEU A 103 6.86 6.33 6.72
C LEU A 103 5.62 6.60 7.60
N GLU A 104 5.78 6.64 8.92
CA GLU A 104 4.70 6.99 9.86
C GLU A 104 4.16 8.40 9.61
N GLU A 105 5.03 9.39 9.39
CA GLU A 105 4.62 10.77 9.05
C GLU A 105 3.83 10.83 7.74
N LYS A 106 4.23 10.04 6.75
CA LYS A 106 3.55 9.96 5.45
C LYS A 106 2.17 9.32 5.60
N ASN A 107 2.09 8.20 6.32
CA ASN A 107 0.82 7.53 6.62
C ASN A 107 -0.13 8.45 7.42
N ALA A 108 0.39 9.17 8.43
CA ALA A 108 -0.40 10.13 9.19
C ALA A 108 -0.93 11.28 8.30
N LYS A 109 -0.13 11.80 7.36
CA LYS A 109 -0.56 12.81 6.39
C LYS A 109 -1.66 12.27 5.47
N THR A 110 -1.52 11.04 4.98
CA THR A 110 -2.51 10.37 4.15
C THR A 110 -3.83 10.18 4.92
N GLN A 111 -3.77 9.69 6.15
CA GLN A 111 -4.96 9.60 7.02
C GLN A 111 -5.60 10.96 7.30
N HIS A 112 -4.78 11.97 7.61
CA HIS A 112 -5.30 13.32 7.84
C HIS A 112 -6.00 13.88 6.59
N PHE A 113 -5.44 13.66 5.41
CA PHE A 113 -6.09 14.02 4.15
C PHE A 113 -7.44 13.32 4.01
N PHE A 114 -7.54 12.00 4.16
CA PHE A 114 -8.81 11.29 4.06
C PHE A 114 -9.81 11.73 5.11
N ASN A 115 -9.37 11.98 6.36
CA ASN A 115 -10.24 12.54 7.39
C ASN A 115 -10.81 13.92 6.99
N SER A 116 -10.00 14.77 6.34
CA SER A 116 -10.41 16.12 5.93
C SER A 116 -11.38 16.15 4.75
N VAL A 117 -11.30 15.15 3.86
CA VAL A 117 -12.15 15.08 2.66
C VAL A 117 -13.37 14.16 2.83
N ALA A 118 -13.49 13.46 3.96
CA ALA A 118 -14.48 12.42 4.18
C ALA A 118 -15.92 12.88 3.88
N GLU A 119 -16.32 14.05 4.35
CA GLU A 119 -17.67 14.61 4.10
C GLU A 119 -17.97 14.87 2.60
N ASN A 120 -16.95 15.11 1.78
CA ASN A 120 -17.07 15.35 0.34
C ASN A 120 -16.64 14.15 -0.52
N TRP A 121 -16.28 13.04 0.09
CA TRP A 121 -15.67 11.88 -0.59
C TRP A 121 -16.53 11.33 -1.73
N ASP A 122 -17.82 11.15 -1.49
CA ASP A 122 -18.74 10.63 -2.51
C ASP A 122 -18.84 11.52 -3.76
N ASN A 123 -18.78 12.84 -3.56
CA ASN A 123 -18.77 13.80 -4.66
C ASN A 123 -17.45 13.77 -5.45
N LEU A 124 -16.34 13.60 -4.76
CA LEU A 124 -15.02 13.43 -5.39
C LEU A 124 -14.98 12.13 -6.19
N ASN A 125 -15.41 11.01 -5.62
CA ASN A 125 -15.48 9.74 -6.32
C ASN A 125 -16.37 9.77 -7.56
N LYS A 126 -17.54 10.41 -7.49
CA LYS A 126 -18.41 10.60 -8.67
C LYS A 126 -17.71 11.38 -9.78
N LYS A 127 -16.90 12.37 -9.46
CA LYS A 127 -16.14 13.13 -10.46
C LYS A 127 -15.01 12.28 -11.09
N ILE A 128 -14.32 11.45 -10.29
CA ILE A 128 -13.22 10.56 -10.75
C ILE A 128 -13.78 9.44 -11.62
N LEU A 129 -14.83 8.78 -11.17
CA LEU A 129 -15.41 7.61 -11.83
C LEU A 129 -16.31 7.99 -13.02
N GLY A 130 -16.80 9.24 -13.09
CA GLY A 130 -17.71 9.67 -14.13
C GLY A 130 -18.97 8.81 -14.21
N SER A 131 -19.18 8.11 -15.34
CA SER A 131 -20.32 7.21 -15.55
C SER A 131 -20.06 5.76 -15.10
N TYR A 132 -18.87 5.45 -14.57
CA TYR A 132 -18.52 4.09 -14.16
C TYR A 132 -19.18 3.74 -12.82
N ASP A 133 -20.02 2.69 -12.82
CA ASP A 133 -20.71 2.21 -11.62
C ASP A 133 -19.84 1.14 -10.92
N LEU A 134 -18.84 1.60 -10.17
CA LEU A 134 -17.94 0.75 -9.40
C LEU A 134 -18.69 -0.19 -8.43
N PRO A 135 -19.66 0.26 -7.61
CA PRO A 135 -20.40 -0.61 -6.73
C PRO A 135 -21.12 -1.76 -7.46
N LYS A 136 -21.66 -1.51 -8.64
CA LYS A 136 -22.30 -2.53 -9.47
C LYS A 136 -21.27 -3.54 -9.97
N THR A 137 -20.14 -3.07 -10.49
CA THR A 137 -19.08 -3.95 -11.02
C THR A 137 -18.50 -4.86 -9.94
N VAL A 138 -18.23 -4.33 -8.76
CA VAL A 138 -17.78 -5.13 -7.61
C VAL A 138 -18.82 -6.18 -7.23
N CYS A 139 -20.09 -5.79 -7.14
CA CYS A 139 -21.19 -6.69 -6.81
C CYS A 139 -21.31 -7.86 -7.81
N GLU A 140 -21.15 -7.60 -9.10
CA GLU A 140 -21.19 -8.63 -10.15
C GLU A 140 -20.03 -9.63 -10.08
N ALA A 141 -18.89 -9.22 -9.49
CA ALA A 141 -17.72 -10.08 -9.29
C ALA A 141 -17.84 -11.03 -8.09
N ILE A 142 -18.77 -10.77 -7.16
CA ILE A 142 -18.99 -11.60 -5.97
C ILE A 142 -19.53 -12.99 -6.41
N PRO A 143 -18.91 -14.09 -5.94
CA PRO A 143 -19.37 -15.43 -6.29
C PRO A 143 -20.76 -15.73 -5.69
N ASP A 144 -21.49 -16.63 -6.33
CA ASP A 144 -22.74 -17.15 -5.76
C ASP A 144 -22.48 -17.84 -4.41
N ASN A 145 -23.44 -17.73 -3.48
CA ASN A 145 -23.36 -18.26 -2.12
C ASN A 145 -22.19 -17.68 -1.27
N CYS A 146 -21.78 -16.44 -1.50
CA CYS A 146 -20.78 -15.76 -0.70
C CYS A 146 -21.25 -15.61 0.76
N GLY A 147 -20.51 -16.20 1.71
CA GLY A 147 -20.77 -16.09 3.14
C GLY A 147 -20.28 -14.77 3.70
N LEU A 148 -19.01 -14.44 3.42
CA LEU A 148 -18.36 -13.19 3.86
C LEU A 148 -17.67 -12.50 2.70
N ALA A 149 -18.11 -11.27 2.40
CA ALA A 149 -17.40 -10.34 1.51
C ALA A 149 -16.71 -9.23 2.32
N VAL A 150 -15.53 -8.83 1.88
CA VAL A 150 -14.73 -7.80 2.55
C VAL A 150 -14.38 -6.70 1.56
N ASP A 151 -14.58 -5.44 1.94
CA ASP A 151 -14.10 -4.27 1.19
C ASP A 151 -12.93 -3.61 1.92
N LEU A 152 -11.77 -3.63 1.31
CA LEU A 152 -10.51 -3.17 1.85
C LEU A 152 -10.24 -1.73 1.37
N GLY A 153 -10.26 -0.76 2.30
CA GLY A 153 -10.35 0.66 2.02
C GLY A 153 -11.78 1.07 1.66
N CYS A 154 -12.73 0.70 2.51
CA CYS A 154 -14.17 0.84 2.21
C CYS A 154 -14.66 2.30 2.18
N GLY A 155 -13.88 3.25 2.68
CA GLY A 155 -14.25 4.66 2.74
C GLY A 155 -15.62 4.89 3.37
N THR A 156 -16.47 5.64 2.69
CA THR A 156 -17.83 5.95 3.15
C THR A 156 -18.85 4.82 2.92
N GLY A 157 -18.41 3.64 2.46
CA GLY A 157 -19.22 2.42 2.38
C GLY A 157 -20.14 2.29 1.16
N ALA A 158 -19.89 3.04 0.09
CA ALA A 158 -20.72 2.99 -1.12
C ALA A 158 -20.78 1.58 -1.75
N VAL A 159 -19.68 0.83 -1.70
CA VAL A 159 -19.57 -0.54 -2.22
C VAL A 159 -20.21 -1.55 -1.26
N LEU A 160 -20.04 -1.39 0.05
CA LEU A 160 -20.53 -2.33 1.09
C LEU A 160 -22.04 -2.58 0.96
N LEU A 161 -22.81 -1.53 0.73
CA LEU A 161 -24.27 -1.65 0.62
C LEU A 161 -24.69 -2.54 -0.57
N ARG A 162 -23.98 -2.44 -1.69
CA ARG A 162 -24.23 -3.29 -2.86
C ARG A 162 -23.80 -4.73 -2.63
N MET A 163 -22.73 -4.98 -1.89
CA MET A 163 -22.26 -6.33 -1.57
C MET A 163 -23.30 -7.16 -0.81
N LEU A 164 -24.15 -6.52 0.02
CA LEU A 164 -25.23 -7.21 0.77
C LEU A 164 -26.23 -7.94 -0.11
N SER A 165 -26.37 -7.56 -1.37
CA SER A 165 -27.27 -8.27 -2.30
C SER A 165 -26.71 -9.61 -2.76
N ARG A 166 -25.41 -9.88 -2.56
CA ARG A 166 -24.72 -11.07 -3.01
C ARG A 166 -24.01 -11.85 -1.90
N ALA A 167 -23.71 -11.20 -0.77
CA ALA A 167 -23.03 -11.82 0.36
C ALA A 167 -23.95 -11.88 1.59
N ARG A 168 -23.79 -12.90 2.42
CA ARG A 168 -24.54 -13.03 3.68
C ARG A 168 -24.13 -11.99 4.69
N ASN A 169 -22.83 -11.78 4.85
CA ASN A 169 -22.24 -10.76 5.72
C ASN A 169 -21.20 -9.97 4.94
N VAL A 170 -20.98 -8.73 5.38
CA VAL A 170 -20.02 -7.84 4.76
C VAL A 170 -19.15 -7.18 5.84
N VAL A 171 -17.84 -7.09 5.59
CA VAL A 171 -16.92 -6.35 6.45
C VAL A 171 -16.31 -5.22 5.63
N GLY A 172 -16.34 -4.00 6.17
CA GLY A 172 -15.58 -2.87 5.66
C GLY A 172 -14.36 -2.62 6.55
N VAL A 173 -13.20 -2.49 5.95
CA VAL A 173 -11.96 -2.09 6.64
C VAL A 173 -11.50 -0.77 6.06
N ASP A 174 -11.20 0.21 6.91
CA ASP A 174 -10.61 1.49 6.50
C ASP A 174 -9.66 2.02 7.58
N GLY A 175 -8.62 2.74 7.15
CA GLY A 175 -7.66 3.38 8.07
C GLY A 175 -8.16 4.72 8.63
N SER A 176 -9.21 5.31 8.05
CA SER A 176 -9.76 6.60 8.44
C SER A 176 -11.01 6.43 9.33
N GLN A 177 -10.91 6.85 10.59
CA GLN A 177 -12.06 6.85 11.48
C GLN A 177 -13.19 7.74 10.96
N ALA A 178 -12.88 8.91 10.39
CA ALA A 178 -13.88 9.82 9.83
C ALA A 178 -14.65 9.20 8.65
N MET A 179 -14.00 8.38 7.81
CA MET A 179 -14.67 7.61 6.76
C MET A 179 -15.63 6.57 7.35
N LEU A 180 -15.17 5.83 8.36
CA LEU A 180 -15.98 4.82 9.04
C LEU A 180 -17.17 5.44 9.78
N ASP A 181 -17.02 6.63 10.36
CA ASP A 181 -18.11 7.34 11.03
C ASP A 181 -19.22 7.74 10.03
N ILE A 182 -18.85 8.17 8.82
CA ILE A 182 -19.81 8.45 7.75
C ILE A 182 -20.48 7.17 7.28
N CYS A 183 -19.69 6.11 7.11
CA CYS A 183 -20.18 4.79 6.75
C CYS A 183 -21.18 4.26 7.78
N HIS A 184 -20.87 4.39 9.08
CA HIS A 184 -21.75 3.99 10.19
C HIS A 184 -23.09 4.75 10.15
N ARG A 185 -23.05 6.09 10.09
CA ARG A 185 -24.26 6.93 9.98
C ARG A 185 -25.16 6.51 8.80
N ARG A 186 -24.56 6.17 7.66
CA ARG A 186 -25.29 5.68 6.48
C ARG A 186 -26.07 4.38 6.73
N PHE A 187 -25.51 3.48 7.55
CA PHE A 187 -26.13 2.17 7.82
C PHE A 187 -27.08 2.19 9.01
N GLU A 188 -26.97 3.15 9.94
CA GLU A 188 -27.95 3.36 11.01
C GLU A 188 -29.38 3.60 10.46
N GLU A 189 -29.49 4.22 9.31
CA GLU A 189 -30.78 4.44 8.62
C GLU A 189 -31.33 3.17 7.95
N LEU A 190 -30.57 2.06 7.95
CA LEU A 190 -30.89 0.80 7.28
C LEU A 190 -30.75 -0.39 8.25
N PRO A 191 -31.72 -0.66 9.13
CA PRO A 191 -31.58 -1.64 10.22
C PRO A 191 -31.19 -3.05 9.77
N GLU A 192 -31.68 -3.51 8.60
CA GLU A 192 -31.32 -4.84 8.04
C GLU A 192 -29.86 -4.88 7.60
N ALA A 193 -29.33 -3.78 7.08
CA ALA A 193 -27.94 -3.66 6.69
C ALA A 193 -27.03 -3.62 7.93
N ALA A 194 -27.41 -2.90 8.98
CA ALA A 194 -26.65 -2.74 10.21
C ALA A 194 -26.34 -4.08 10.90
N THR A 195 -27.23 -5.07 10.78
CA THR A 195 -27.02 -6.41 11.39
C THR A 195 -26.06 -7.30 10.60
N ARG A 196 -25.79 -6.97 9.32
CA ARG A 196 -25.01 -7.79 8.39
C ARG A 196 -23.68 -7.11 7.97
N ILE A 197 -23.49 -5.85 8.31
CA ILE A 197 -22.27 -5.08 8.05
C ILE A 197 -21.49 -4.90 9.35
N SER A 198 -20.19 -5.19 9.30
CA SER A 198 -19.23 -4.88 10.36
C SER A 198 -18.17 -3.92 9.83
N LEU A 199 -17.93 -2.83 10.54
CA LEU A 199 -16.89 -1.87 10.20
C LEU A 199 -15.71 -2.06 11.15
N ARG A 200 -14.50 -2.08 10.60
CA ARG A 200 -13.27 -2.28 11.36
C ARG A 200 -12.23 -1.24 10.98
N ILE A 201 -11.69 -0.56 11.98
CA ILE A 201 -10.53 0.30 11.78
C ILE A 201 -9.28 -0.58 11.59
N GLY A 202 -8.47 -0.31 10.57
CA GLY A 202 -7.25 -1.08 10.30
C GLY A 202 -6.53 -0.62 9.05
N SER A 203 -5.22 -0.89 8.99
CA SER A 203 -4.44 -0.69 7.75
C SER A 203 -4.58 -1.91 6.84
N LEU A 204 -4.32 -1.70 5.55
CA LEU A 204 -4.40 -2.79 4.57
C LEU A 204 -3.19 -3.74 4.68
N GLU A 205 -2.10 -3.29 5.26
CA GLU A 205 -0.90 -4.09 5.55
C GLU A 205 -1.05 -4.99 6.78
N HIS A 206 -2.08 -4.71 7.64
CA HIS A 206 -2.37 -5.49 8.85
C HIS A 206 -3.89 -5.54 9.06
N LEU A 207 -4.54 -6.44 8.34
CA LEU A 207 -6.01 -6.54 8.36
C LEU A 207 -6.53 -7.14 9.66
N PRO A 208 -7.56 -6.53 10.30
CA PRO A 208 -8.20 -7.04 11.49
C PRO A 208 -9.18 -8.20 11.17
N LEU A 209 -8.70 -9.19 10.41
CA LEU A 209 -9.43 -10.39 9.99
C LEU A 209 -8.56 -11.63 10.20
N ARG A 210 -9.22 -12.77 10.40
CA ARG A 210 -8.55 -14.07 10.54
C ARG A 210 -8.11 -14.61 9.17
N ASP A 211 -7.19 -15.56 9.22
CA ASP A 211 -6.78 -16.30 8.04
C ASP A 211 -7.96 -17.05 7.46
N GLN A 212 -8.08 -17.02 6.11
CA GLN A 212 -9.08 -17.77 5.35
C GLN A 212 -10.56 -17.52 5.76
N GLU A 213 -10.86 -16.34 6.32
CA GLU A 213 -12.20 -15.98 6.81
C GLU A 213 -13.14 -15.54 5.67
N ALA A 214 -12.61 -14.97 4.58
CA ALA A 214 -13.41 -14.36 3.53
C ALA A 214 -13.55 -15.21 2.26
N ASP A 215 -14.72 -15.16 1.64
CA ASP A 215 -14.99 -15.74 0.32
C ASP A 215 -14.69 -14.77 -0.82
N PHE A 216 -14.76 -13.48 -0.53
CA PHE A 216 -14.51 -12.41 -1.49
C PHE A 216 -13.87 -11.22 -0.79
N ALA A 217 -12.91 -10.61 -1.45
CA ALA A 217 -12.34 -9.33 -1.03
C ALA A 217 -12.29 -8.37 -2.22
N SER A 218 -12.49 -7.07 -1.97
CA SER A 218 -12.26 -6.02 -2.96
C SER A 218 -11.29 -4.98 -2.44
N ILE A 219 -10.47 -4.43 -3.34
CA ILE A 219 -9.60 -3.28 -3.12
C ILE A 219 -9.89 -2.29 -4.24
N ASN A 220 -10.48 -1.15 -3.91
CA ASN A 220 -10.97 -0.22 -4.91
C ASN A 220 -10.35 1.16 -4.72
N LEU A 221 -9.59 1.65 -5.71
CA LEU A 221 -8.99 2.98 -5.73
C LEU A 221 -8.09 3.28 -4.51
N VAL A 222 -7.45 2.28 -3.93
CA VAL A 222 -6.65 2.41 -2.69
C VAL A 222 -5.18 2.06 -2.89
N LEU A 223 -4.85 1.08 -3.73
CA LEU A 223 -3.47 0.56 -3.84
C LEU A 223 -2.43 1.64 -4.18
N HIS A 224 -2.82 2.67 -4.92
CA HIS A 224 -1.93 3.76 -5.28
C HIS A 224 -1.61 4.73 -4.12
N HIS A 225 -2.31 4.60 -2.99
CA HIS A 225 -2.03 5.34 -1.76
C HIS A 225 -1.08 4.59 -0.82
N LEU A 226 -0.85 3.30 -1.06
CA LEU A 226 0.00 2.45 -0.22
C LEU A 226 1.46 2.55 -0.65
N GLU A 227 2.36 2.51 0.31
CA GLU A 227 3.81 2.51 0.04
C GLU A 227 4.29 1.18 -0.50
N VAL A 228 3.76 0.08 0.06
CA VAL A 228 4.12 -1.29 -0.30
C VAL A 228 2.83 -2.06 -0.65
N PRO A 229 2.25 -1.87 -1.85
CA PRO A 229 1.02 -2.55 -2.26
C PRO A 229 1.07 -4.07 -2.14
N SER A 230 2.27 -4.66 -2.22
CA SER A 230 2.48 -6.11 -2.07
C SER A 230 2.13 -6.63 -0.67
N GLU A 231 2.28 -5.83 0.38
CA GLU A 231 1.89 -6.21 1.75
C GLU A 231 0.36 -6.28 1.88
N ALA A 232 -0.35 -5.28 1.35
CA ALA A 232 -1.81 -5.31 1.30
C ALA A 232 -2.33 -6.49 0.47
N LEU A 233 -1.67 -6.83 -0.64
CA LEU A 233 -2.03 -8.00 -1.45
C LEU A 233 -1.75 -9.31 -0.71
N ALA A 234 -0.67 -9.39 0.06
CA ALA A 234 -0.35 -10.55 0.90
C ALA A 234 -1.41 -10.74 2.00
N GLU A 235 -1.82 -9.65 2.66
CA GLU A 235 -2.90 -9.67 3.66
C GLU A 235 -4.26 -10.03 3.03
N ALA A 236 -4.60 -9.46 1.87
CA ALA A 236 -5.81 -9.86 1.13
C ALA A 236 -5.78 -11.37 0.79
N ARG A 237 -4.62 -11.89 0.40
CA ARG A 237 -4.43 -13.33 0.16
C ARG A 237 -4.58 -14.14 1.43
N ARG A 238 -4.06 -13.66 2.58
CA ARG A 238 -4.13 -14.34 3.88
C ARG A 238 -5.58 -14.53 4.34
N ILE A 239 -6.41 -13.47 4.23
CA ILE A 239 -7.80 -13.50 4.68
C ILE A 239 -8.73 -14.30 3.76
N LEU A 240 -8.37 -14.47 2.48
CA LEU A 240 -9.17 -15.22 1.52
C LEU A 240 -9.02 -16.74 1.72
N ASN A 241 -10.12 -17.44 1.79
CA ASN A 241 -10.13 -18.90 1.81
C ASN A 241 -9.62 -19.50 0.48
N SER A 242 -9.48 -20.82 0.42
CA SER A 242 -8.89 -21.52 -0.73
C SER A 242 -9.65 -21.34 -2.06
N ARG A 243 -10.92 -20.93 -2.02
CA ARG A 243 -11.78 -20.63 -3.18
C ARG A 243 -12.10 -19.13 -3.28
N GLY A 244 -11.58 -18.33 -2.36
CA GLY A 244 -11.84 -16.91 -2.28
C GLY A 244 -11.32 -16.15 -3.50
N ARG A 245 -12.01 -15.08 -3.85
CA ARG A 245 -11.68 -14.22 -5.00
C ARG A 245 -11.30 -12.82 -4.54
N LEU A 246 -10.29 -12.25 -5.18
CA LEU A 246 -9.90 -10.86 -5.02
C LEU A 246 -10.30 -10.06 -6.25
N PHE A 247 -10.98 -8.94 -6.05
CA PHE A 247 -11.28 -7.93 -7.06
C PHE A 247 -10.43 -6.68 -6.80
N ILE A 248 -9.83 -6.12 -7.84
CA ILE A 248 -9.02 -4.90 -7.76
C ILE A 248 -9.46 -3.93 -8.86
N SER A 249 -9.62 -2.65 -8.52
CA SER A 249 -9.93 -1.60 -9.48
C SER A 249 -9.06 -0.36 -9.28
#